data_65866a59fe9f1e66c271dbb200e224ae
#
_entry.id   65866a59fe9f1e66c271dbb200e224ae
#
_cell.length_a   1.000
_cell.length_b   1.000
_cell.length_c   1.000
_cell.angle_alpha   90.00
_cell.angle_beta   90.00
_cell.angle_gamma   90.00
#
_symmetry.space_group_name_H-M   'P 1'
#
loop_
_entity.id
_entity.type
_entity.pdbx_description
1 polymer ?
#
loop_
_entity_poly.entity_id
_entity_poly.type
_entity_poly.pdbx_seq_one_letter_code
_entity_poly.pdbx_strand_id
1 'polypeptide(L)'
;MTDHALHTQCRVHDDADRRWDRALAWCGIAGPVMFTVGFLGQELVRTEEYSPIAEPVSALEAGPNGWLQQVNFVLFGVLTIAFALGLHRGIRPAPRGFAGPALLAVSGVGALLAAVFPLREDTAGVTYDPGGHFVSGVTFFLSSAVGLVLLSRRMSADSRWHGLAGYTLACGLAAVAGFVVLGGLAIPDDAPLHDWAGLAQRVVVLGVLFPCRVLLSVQLLRLARG
;
A
#
# COMPACT_ATOMS: atom_id res chain seq x y z
N MET A 1 -46.07 -7.05 -19.71
CA MET A 1 -45.47 -7.33 -18.38
C MET A 1 -43.96 -7.53 -18.41
N THR A 2 -43.26 -7.40 -19.54
CA THR A 2 -41.83 -7.71 -19.72
C THR A 2 -40.89 -6.50 -19.55
N ASP A 3 -41.34 -5.29 -19.85
CA ASP A 3 -40.48 -4.10 -19.88
C ASP A 3 -40.14 -3.58 -18.48
N HIS A 4 -41.07 -3.62 -17.54
CA HIS A 4 -40.89 -3.18 -16.16
C HIS A 4 -39.93 -4.09 -15.38
N ALA A 5 -39.90 -5.37 -15.66
CA ALA A 5 -39.00 -6.34 -15.04
C ALA A 5 -37.54 -6.14 -15.50
N LEU A 6 -37.32 -5.85 -16.79
CA LEU A 6 -36.00 -5.56 -17.36
C LEU A 6 -35.41 -4.27 -16.79
N HIS A 7 -36.20 -3.20 -16.67
CA HIS A 7 -35.76 -1.93 -16.08
C HIS A 7 -35.44 -2.06 -14.57
N THR A 8 -36.13 -2.93 -13.84
CA THR A 8 -35.86 -3.17 -12.43
C THR A 8 -34.57 -4.00 -12.26
N GLN A 9 -34.34 -5.01 -13.10
CA GLN A 9 -33.10 -5.79 -13.07
C GLN A 9 -31.86 -4.97 -13.43
N CYS A 10 -31.93 -4.11 -14.46
CA CYS A 10 -30.83 -3.21 -14.80
C CYS A 10 -30.48 -2.27 -13.64
N ARG A 11 -31.48 -1.66 -12.98
CA ARG A 11 -31.25 -0.78 -11.83
C ARG A 11 -30.60 -1.47 -10.64
N VAL A 12 -31.06 -2.69 -10.32
CA VAL A 12 -30.50 -3.47 -9.21
C VAL A 12 -29.03 -3.84 -9.48
N HIS A 13 -28.69 -4.14 -10.74
CA HIS A 13 -27.32 -4.46 -11.12
C HIS A 13 -26.40 -3.22 -11.03
N ASP A 14 -26.85 -2.08 -11.53
CA ASP A 14 -26.12 -0.81 -11.44
C ASP A 14 -25.88 -0.36 -9.98
N ASP A 15 -26.85 -0.57 -9.09
CA ASP A 15 -26.71 -0.23 -7.69
C ASP A 15 -25.74 -1.16 -6.95
N ALA A 16 -25.72 -2.45 -7.29
CA ALA A 16 -24.77 -3.41 -6.76
C ALA A 16 -23.33 -3.07 -7.18
N ASP A 17 -23.12 -2.75 -8.46
CA ASP A 17 -21.80 -2.38 -8.99
C ASP A 17 -21.28 -1.11 -8.33
N ARG A 18 -22.11 -0.09 -8.14
CA ARG A 18 -21.74 1.14 -7.42
C ARG A 18 -21.36 0.90 -5.96
N ARG A 19 -22.05 -0.02 -5.27
CA ARG A 19 -21.70 -0.39 -3.89
C ARG A 19 -20.31 -1.04 -3.81
N TRP A 20 -20.02 -1.95 -4.73
CA TRP A 20 -18.73 -2.59 -4.85
C TRP A 20 -17.62 -1.58 -5.13
N ASP A 21 -17.80 -0.68 -6.09
CA ASP A 21 -16.81 0.33 -6.43
C ASP A 21 -16.52 1.28 -5.25
N ARG A 22 -17.55 1.63 -4.45
CA ARG A 22 -17.37 2.39 -3.20
C ARG A 22 -16.61 1.58 -2.15
N ALA A 23 -16.94 0.31 -1.96
CA ALA A 23 -16.25 -0.55 -1.00
C ALA A 23 -14.76 -0.68 -1.35
N LEU A 24 -14.43 -0.93 -2.62
CA LEU A 24 -13.07 -1.01 -3.12
C LEU A 24 -12.32 0.33 -2.96
N ALA A 25 -12.99 1.45 -3.18
CA ALA A 25 -12.40 2.77 -2.96
C ALA A 25 -12.11 3.01 -1.46
N TRP A 26 -13.02 2.63 -0.55
CA TRP A 26 -12.78 2.75 0.89
C TRP A 26 -11.59 1.92 1.36
N CYS A 27 -11.28 0.79 0.73
CA CYS A 27 -10.08 -0.01 1.04
C CYS A 27 -8.78 0.80 0.88
N GLY A 28 -8.76 1.79 -0.03
CA GLY A 28 -7.59 2.64 -0.23
C GLY A 28 -7.39 3.68 0.86
N ILE A 29 -8.42 4.01 1.65
CA ILE A 29 -8.33 4.87 2.84
C ILE A 29 -8.13 4.00 4.09
N ALA A 30 -8.95 2.96 4.25
CA ALA A 30 -8.92 2.10 5.43
C ALA A 30 -7.56 1.43 5.63
N GLY A 31 -6.92 0.96 4.53
CA GLY A 31 -5.61 0.31 4.60
C GLY A 31 -4.54 1.18 5.27
N PRO A 32 -4.22 2.37 4.73
CA PRO A 32 -3.28 3.30 5.36
C PRO A 32 -3.63 3.67 6.79
N VAL A 33 -4.90 3.96 7.07
CA VAL A 33 -5.34 4.36 8.42
C VAL A 33 -5.16 3.23 9.43
N MET A 34 -5.65 2.03 9.11
CA MET A 34 -5.53 0.87 10.00
C MET A 34 -4.07 0.47 10.20
N PHE A 35 -3.27 0.46 9.12
CA PHE A 35 -1.85 0.14 9.22
C PHE A 35 -1.12 1.13 10.12
N THR A 36 -1.37 2.44 9.94
CA THR A 36 -0.73 3.49 10.75
C THR A 36 -1.15 3.41 12.21
N VAL A 37 -2.44 3.28 12.49
CA VAL A 37 -2.93 3.14 13.87
C VAL A 37 -2.38 1.87 14.52
N GLY A 38 -2.31 0.77 13.77
CA GLY A 38 -1.80 -0.52 14.25
C GLY A 38 -0.33 -0.46 14.67
N PHE A 39 0.57 0.11 13.83
CA PHE A 39 1.97 0.17 14.21
C PHE A 39 2.26 1.28 15.26
N LEU A 40 1.61 2.44 15.18
CA LEU A 40 1.77 3.49 16.20
C LEU A 40 1.31 3.00 17.59
N GLY A 41 0.21 2.24 17.64
CA GLY A 41 -0.22 1.62 18.89
C GLY A 41 0.82 0.67 19.48
N GLN A 42 1.51 -0.10 18.64
CA GLN A 42 2.60 -0.98 19.08
C GLN A 42 3.83 -0.19 19.53
N GLU A 43 4.21 0.88 18.81
CA GLU A 43 5.32 1.77 19.18
C GLU A 43 5.10 2.40 20.57
N LEU A 44 3.87 2.87 20.86
CA LEU A 44 3.53 3.47 22.14
C LEU A 44 3.66 2.52 23.33
N VAL A 45 3.54 1.21 23.10
CA VAL A 45 3.66 0.18 24.16
C VAL A 45 5.10 -0.30 24.29
N ARG A 46 5.93 -0.17 23.24
CA ARG A 46 7.30 -0.72 23.17
C ARG A 46 8.39 0.36 23.21
N THR A 47 8.14 1.47 23.87
CA THR A 47 9.03 2.66 23.88
C THR A 47 10.45 2.43 24.41
N GLU A 48 10.66 1.39 25.24
CA GLU A 48 11.99 1.06 25.79
C GLU A 48 12.77 0.08 24.91
N GLU A 49 12.07 -0.66 24.04
CA GLU A 49 12.64 -1.77 23.25
C GLU A 49 12.72 -1.48 21.77
N TYR A 50 12.11 -0.37 21.30
CA TYR A 50 11.95 -0.08 19.88
C TYR A 50 12.17 1.41 19.60
N SER A 51 13.04 1.70 18.64
CA SER A 51 13.34 3.06 18.18
C SER A 51 12.66 3.36 16.84
N PRO A 52 11.60 4.21 16.79
CA PRO A 52 10.96 4.58 15.54
C PRO A 52 11.88 5.27 14.52
N ILE A 53 13.01 5.82 14.98
CA ILE A 53 14.00 6.49 14.12
C ILE A 53 14.90 5.47 13.46
N ALA A 54 15.46 4.56 14.24
CA ALA A 54 16.44 3.58 13.77
C ALA A 54 15.76 2.35 13.15
N GLU A 55 14.65 1.88 13.73
CA GLU A 55 14.07 0.60 13.36
C GLU A 55 12.89 0.75 12.40
N PRO A 56 12.89 -0.01 11.28
CA PRO A 56 11.76 -0.10 10.37
C PRO A 56 10.49 -0.58 11.08
N VAL A 57 9.32 -0.18 10.57
CA VAL A 57 8.01 -0.63 11.10
C VAL A 57 7.89 -2.17 11.13
N SER A 58 8.55 -2.85 10.20
CA SER A 58 8.57 -4.33 10.18
C SER A 58 9.32 -4.95 11.35
N ALA A 59 10.25 -4.25 12.00
CA ALA A 59 10.94 -4.76 13.19
C ALA A 59 9.97 -4.99 14.36
N LEU A 60 8.78 -4.37 14.36
CA LEU A 60 7.71 -4.67 15.30
C LEU A 60 7.20 -6.13 15.23
N GLU A 61 7.50 -6.88 14.16
CA GLU A 61 7.22 -8.33 14.08
C GLU A 61 8.11 -9.17 15.01
N ALA A 62 9.30 -8.68 15.30
CA ALA A 62 10.21 -9.28 16.26
C ALA A 62 9.80 -8.92 17.70
N GLY A 63 10.15 -9.77 18.66
CA GLY A 63 9.89 -9.55 20.08
C GLY A 63 8.42 -9.69 20.50
N PRO A 64 8.06 -9.12 21.66
CA PRO A 64 6.74 -9.33 22.29
C PRO A 64 5.58 -8.86 21.42
N ASN A 65 4.56 -9.70 21.29
CA ASN A 65 3.34 -9.40 20.52
C ASN A 65 3.57 -9.09 19.02
N GLY A 66 4.67 -9.51 18.41
CA GLY A 66 4.97 -9.30 17.00
C GLY A 66 3.89 -9.80 16.04
N TRP A 67 3.07 -10.77 16.45
CA TRP A 67 1.90 -11.24 15.70
C TRP A 67 0.89 -10.12 15.37
N LEU A 68 0.82 -9.07 16.18
CA LEU A 68 -0.03 -7.91 15.91
C LEU A 68 0.40 -7.21 14.62
N GLN A 69 1.72 -7.08 14.41
CA GLN A 69 2.24 -6.48 13.20
C GLN A 69 2.05 -7.40 11.98
N GLN A 70 2.12 -8.73 12.16
CA GLN A 70 1.78 -9.68 11.10
C GLN A 70 0.31 -9.53 10.68
N VAL A 71 -0.62 -9.46 11.64
CA VAL A 71 -2.05 -9.19 11.35
C VAL A 71 -2.22 -7.85 10.65
N ASN A 72 -1.49 -6.82 11.08
CA ASN A 72 -1.51 -5.50 10.46
C ASN A 72 -1.07 -5.58 8.97
N PHE A 73 0.00 -6.32 8.66
CA PHE A 73 0.44 -6.57 7.28
C PHE A 73 -0.60 -7.35 6.46
N VAL A 74 -1.24 -8.38 7.04
CA VAL A 74 -2.30 -9.14 6.35
C VAL A 74 -3.45 -8.23 5.97
N LEU A 75 -3.97 -7.45 6.91
CA LEU A 75 -5.07 -6.53 6.67
C LEU A 75 -4.70 -5.49 5.61
N PHE A 76 -3.51 -4.89 5.75
CA PHE A 76 -3.02 -3.90 4.78
C PHE A 76 -2.84 -4.50 3.39
N GLY A 77 -2.30 -5.70 3.26
CA GLY A 77 -2.10 -6.41 2.01
C GLY A 77 -3.43 -6.69 1.28
N VAL A 78 -4.41 -7.24 2.00
CA VAL A 78 -5.76 -7.52 1.46
C VAL A 78 -6.44 -6.24 0.99
N LEU A 79 -6.42 -5.19 1.82
CA LEU A 79 -7.01 -3.89 1.48
C LEU A 79 -6.28 -3.21 0.30
N THR A 80 -4.98 -3.49 0.14
CA THR A 80 -4.20 -2.99 -1.01
C THR A 80 -4.62 -3.68 -2.30
N ILE A 81 -4.80 -4.98 -2.30
CA ILE A 81 -5.28 -5.74 -3.46
C ILE A 81 -6.70 -5.29 -3.84
N ALA A 82 -7.59 -5.16 -2.86
CA ALA A 82 -8.95 -4.67 -3.09
C ALA A 82 -8.96 -3.25 -3.69
N PHE A 83 -8.14 -2.34 -3.16
CA PHE A 83 -7.98 -1.00 -3.71
C PHE A 83 -7.45 -1.00 -5.14
N ALA A 84 -6.44 -1.82 -5.45
CA ALA A 84 -5.89 -1.96 -6.79
C ALA A 84 -6.96 -2.44 -7.80
N LEU A 85 -7.84 -3.35 -7.38
CA LEU A 85 -9.01 -3.75 -8.17
C LEU A 85 -9.95 -2.56 -8.40
N GLY A 86 -10.21 -1.74 -7.39
CA GLY A 86 -11.00 -0.51 -7.50
C GLY A 86 -10.41 0.46 -8.54
N LEU A 87 -9.10 0.66 -8.54
CA LEU A 87 -8.40 1.48 -9.54
C LEU A 87 -8.52 0.87 -10.96
N HIS A 88 -8.38 -0.44 -11.07
CA HIS A 88 -8.54 -1.14 -12.33
C HIS A 88 -9.92 -0.92 -12.95
N ARG A 89 -10.99 -0.99 -12.15
CA ARG A 89 -12.38 -0.78 -12.57
C ARG A 89 -12.70 0.71 -12.80
N GLY A 90 -12.19 1.60 -11.95
CA GLY A 90 -12.54 3.02 -11.93
C GLY A 90 -11.84 3.88 -12.98
N ILE A 91 -10.69 3.44 -13.52
CA ILE A 91 -9.96 4.15 -14.59
C ILE A 91 -10.23 3.46 -15.92
N ARG A 92 -10.67 4.23 -16.94
CA ARG A 92 -11.02 3.67 -18.26
C ARG A 92 -9.90 2.79 -18.82
N PRO A 93 -10.25 1.71 -19.54
CA PRO A 93 -9.25 0.87 -20.18
C PRO A 93 -8.40 1.67 -21.17
N ALA A 94 -7.09 1.42 -21.14
CA ALA A 94 -6.15 1.92 -22.12
C ALA A 94 -5.29 0.74 -22.60
N PRO A 95 -4.75 0.78 -23.83
CA PRO A 95 -3.83 -0.25 -24.30
C PRO A 95 -2.70 -0.45 -23.27
N ARG A 96 -2.50 -1.68 -22.83
CA ARG A 96 -1.51 -2.05 -21.79
C ARG A 96 -1.71 -1.35 -20.42
N GLY A 97 -2.86 -0.74 -20.15
CA GLY A 97 -3.13 0.05 -18.94
C GLY A 97 -3.39 -0.79 -17.68
N PHE A 98 -3.40 -2.12 -17.74
CA PHE A 98 -3.61 -2.98 -16.58
C PHE A 98 -2.36 -3.06 -15.66
N ALA A 99 -1.16 -2.78 -16.18
CA ALA A 99 0.10 -3.02 -15.46
C ALA A 99 0.23 -2.19 -14.17
N GLY A 100 -0.22 -0.93 -14.17
CA GLY A 100 -0.21 -0.09 -12.97
C GLY A 100 -1.02 -0.69 -11.81
N PRO A 101 -2.33 -0.93 -11.99
CA PRO A 101 -3.14 -1.60 -10.97
C PRO A 101 -2.64 -2.99 -10.60
N ALA A 102 -2.15 -3.79 -11.56
CA ALA A 102 -1.60 -5.11 -11.30
C ALA A 102 -0.37 -5.06 -10.36
N LEU A 103 0.56 -4.13 -10.61
CA LEU A 103 1.72 -3.95 -9.73
C LEU A 103 1.32 -3.44 -8.35
N LEU A 104 0.29 -2.59 -8.24
CA LEU A 104 -0.25 -2.22 -6.93
C LEU A 104 -0.90 -3.41 -6.21
N ALA A 105 -1.51 -4.36 -6.92
CA ALA A 105 -1.96 -5.61 -6.32
C ALA A 105 -0.76 -6.48 -5.87
N VAL A 106 0.31 -6.55 -6.67
CA VAL A 106 1.56 -7.24 -6.31
C VAL A 106 2.19 -6.62 -5.06
N SER A 107 2.10 -5.29 -4.88
CA SER A 107 2.56 -4.68 -3.62
C SER A 107 1.74 -5.15 -2.41
N GLY A 108 0.44 -5.36 -2.58
CA GLY A 108 -0.38 -5.98 -1.54
C GLY A 108 0.06 -7.42 -1.23
N VAL A 109 0.45 -8.20 -2.25
CA VAL A 109 1.06 -9.52 -2.05
C VAL A 109 2.38 -9.40 -1.28
N GLY A 110 3.22 -8.40 -1.57
CA GLY A 110 4.44 -8.13 -0.81
C GLY A 110 4.17 -7.93 0.70
N ALA A 111 3.11 -7.18 1.04
CA ALA A 111 2.71 -7.02 2.43
C ALA A 111 2.20 -8.34 3.07
N LEU A 112 1.47 -9.18 2.33
CA LEU A 112 1.06 -10.51 2.81
C LEU A 112 2.27 -11.42 3.03
N LEU A 113 3.26 -11.37 2.14
CA LEU A 113 4.49 -12.15 2.28
C LEU A 113 5.31 -11.69 3.50
N ALA A 114 5.31 -10.40 3.85
CA ALA A 114 5.95 -9.92 5.07
C ALA A 114 5.37 -10.62 6.31
N ALA A 115 4.03 -10.74 6.40
CA ALA A 115 3.40 -11.48 7.50
C ALA A 115 3.70 -12.99 7.49
N VAL A 116 3.96 -13.59 6.33
CA VAL A 116 4.30 -15.03 6.21
C VAL A 116 5.77 -15.28 6.56
N PHE A 117 6.64 -14.32 6.27
CA PHE A 117 8.08 -14.36 6.54
C PHE A 117 8.47 -13.28 7.56
N PRO A 118 8.01 -13.39 8.82
CA PRO A 118 8.23 -12.34 9.80
C PRO A 118 9.70 -12.25 10.23
N LEU A 119 10.12 -11.04 10.57
CA LEU A 119 11.37 -10.82 11.30
C LEU A 119 11.30 -11.51 12.66
N ARG A 120 12.44 -11.94 13.16
CA ARG A 120 12.59 -12.62 14.45
C ARG A 120 13.65 -11.94 15.29
N GLU A 121 13.61 -12.22 16.58
CA GLU A 121 14.59 -11.79 17.56
C GLU A 121 15.40 -13.01 18.03
N ASP A 122 16.70 -12.86 18.15
CA ASP A 122 17.57 -13.89 18.71
C ASP A 122 17.61 -13.82 20.26
N THR A 123 18.39 -14.68 20.86
CA THR A 123 18.54 -14.74 22.34
C THR A 123 19.25 -13.53 22.95
N ALA A 124 19.88 -12.69 22.11
CA ALA A 124 20.54 -11.45 22.52
C ALA A 124 19.65 -10.21 22.29
N GLY A 125 18.42 -10.39 21.79
CA GLY A 125 17.49 -9.31 21.47
C GLY A 125 17.78 -8.64 20.11
N VAL A 126 18.55 -9.28 19.24
CA VAL A 126 18.87 -8.73 17.91
C VAL A 126 17.84 -9.20 16.87
N THR A 127 17.21 -8.24 16.21
CA THR A 127 16.27 -8.52 15.11
C THR A 127 17.02 -9.02 13.87
N TYR A 128 16.55 -10.12 13.28
CA TYR A 128 17.11 -10.68 12.05
C TYR A 128 16.03 -11.20 11.10
N ASP A 129 16.37 -11.34 9.81
CA ASP A 129 15.53 -11.97 8.78
C ASP A 129 15.88 -13.46 8.67
N PRO A 130 14.98 -14.39 9.06
CA PRO A 130 15.22 -15.83 8.88
C PRO A 130 15.14 -16.26 7.40
N GLY A 131 14.79 -15.35 6.51
CA GLY A 131 14.68 -15.55 5.07
C GLY A 131 13.28 -15.21 4.55
N GLY A 132 13.23 -14.38 3.49
CA GLY A 132 12.00 -14.02 2.78
C GLY A 132 11.44 -12.64 3.13
N HIS A 133 11.69 -12.07 4.30
CA HIS A 133 11.19 -10.73 4.66
C HIS A 133 11.77 -9.63 3.75
N PHE A 134 13.05 -9.69 3.46
CA PHE A 134 13.71 -8.78 2.51
C PHE A 134 13.04 -8.80 1.13
N VAL A 135 12.77 -10.01 0.58
CA VAL A 135 12.08 -10.19 -0.70
C VAL A 135 10.67 -9.60 -0.64
N SER A 136 9.98 -9.74 0.49
CA SER A 136 8.65 -9.17 0.73
C SER A 136 8.68 -7.64 0.68
N GLY A 137 9.67 -7.03 1.33
CA GLY A 137 9.92 -5.58 1.30
C GLY A 137 10.24 -5.07 -0.09
N VAL A 138 11.16 -5.73 -0.81
CA VAL A 138 11.48 -5.40 -2.22
C VAL A 138 10.21 -5.48 -3.08
N THR A 139 9.43 -6.55 -2.93
CA THR A 139 8.17 -6.73 -3.67
C THR A 139 7.20 -5.59 -3.37
N PHE A 140 7.02 -5.21 -2.11
CA PHE A 140 6.13 -4.13 -1.72
C PHE A 140 6.57 -2.77 -2.29
N PHE A 141 7.80 -2.33 -2.00
CA PHE A 141 8.27 -1.00 -2.36
C PHE A 141 8.45 -0.83 -3.86
N LEU A 142 9.11 -1.76 -4.53
CA LEU A 142 9.40 -1.66 -5.96
C LEU A 142 8.11 -1.72 -6.79
N SER A 143 7.20 -2.66 -6.48
CA SER A 143 5.95 -2.75 -7.23
C SER A 143 5.00 -1.58 -6.94
N SER A 144 4.99 -1.02 -5.71
CA SER A 144 4.28 0.23 -5.42
C SER A 144 4.81 1.37 -6.27
N ALA A 145 6.13 1.58 -6.28
CA ALA A 145 6.78 2.68 -7.00
C ALA A 145 6.55 2.60 -8.52
N VAL A 146 6.88 1.47 -9.13
CA VAL A 146 6.68 1.24 -10.57
C VAL A 146 5.19 1.23 -10.92
N GLY A 147 4.36 0.65 -10.05
CA GLY A 147 2.91 0.63 -10.21
C GLY A 147 2.30 2.04 -10.31
N LEU A 148 2.73 2.98 -9.46
CA LEU A 148 2.29 4.38 -9.51
C LEU A 148 2.77 5.09 -10.79
N VAL A 149 4.01 4.87 -11.22
CA VAL A 149 4.53 5.42 -12.49
C VAL A 149 3.71 4.94 -13.69
N LEU A 150 3.40 3.65 -13.76
CA LEU A 150 2.60 3.10 -14.86
C LEU A 150 1.11 3.51 -14.74
N LEU A 151 0.59 3.61 -13.54
CA LEU A 151 -0.78 4.08 -13.29
C LEU A 151 -0.96 5.53 -13.78
N SER A 152 0.02 6.41 -13.54
CA SER A 152 -0.04 7.80 -13.98
C SER A 152 -0.21 7.93 -15.49
N ARG A 153 0.44 7.07 -16.27
CA ARG A 153 0.30 7.02 -17.74
C ARG A 153 -1.13 6.64 -18.16
N ARG A 154 -1.75 5.67 -17.47
CA ARG A 154 -3.14 5.29 -17.72
C ARG A 154 -4.09 6.43 -17.36
N MET A 155 -3.83 7.11 -16.22
CA MET A 155 -4.63 8.24 -15.76
C MET A 155 -4.56 9.44 -16.71
N SER A 156 -3.43 9.69 -17.36
CA SER A 156 -3.28 10.76 -18.35
C SER A 156 -4.19 10.58 -19.56
N ALA A 157 -4.58 9.36 -19.88
CA ALA A 157 -5.49 9.03 -20.98
C ALA A 157 -6.98 9.11 -20.60
N ASP A 158 -7.32 9.26 -19.31
CA ASP A 158 -8.70 9.39 -18.82
C ASP A 158 -8.93 10.81 -18.28
N SER A 159 -9.79 11.59 -18.94
CA SER A 159 -10.07 12.98 -18.58
C SER A 159 -10.53 13.17 -17.12
N ARG A 160 -11.19 12.15 -16.53
CA ARG A 160 -11.64 12.15 -15.13
C ARG A 160 -10.49 12.05 -14.13
N TRP A 161 -9.32 11.58 -14.58
CA TRP A 161 -8.13 11.32 -13.77
C TRP A 161 -6.94 12.19 -14.12
N HIS A 162 -7.00 12.89 -15.25
CA HIS A 162 -5.88 13.68 -15.80
C HIS A 162 -5.27 14.64 -14.76
N GLY A 163 -6.10 15.31 -13.96
CA GLY A 163 -5.63 16.26 -12.93
C GLY A 163 -4.77 15.64 -11.82
N LEU A 164 -4.87 14.31 -11.60
CA LEU A 164 -4.05 13.60 -10.60
C LEU A 164 -2.86 12.84 -11.23
N ALA A 165 -2.78 12.74 -12.54
CA ALA A 165 -1.74 11.97 -13.23
C ALA A 165 -0.32 12.45 -12.89
N GLY A 166 -0.09 13.78 -12.95
CA GLY A 166 1.21 14.38 -12.61
C GLY A 166 1.62 14.15 -11.16
N TYR A 167 0.68 14.32 -10.22
CA TYR A 167 0.92 14.04 -8.81
C TYR A 167 1.25 12.55 -8.57
N THR A 168 0.51 11.65 -9.19
CA THR A 168 0.75 10.19 -9.09
C THR A 168 2.11 9.81 -9.66
N LEU A 169 2.54 10.44 -10.76
CA LEU A 169 3.89 10.26 -11.30
C LEU A 169 4.95 10.72 -10.32
N ALA A 170 4.79 11.92 -9.74
CA ALA A 170 5.74 12.45 -8.75
C ALA A 170 5.85 11.53 -7.53
N CYS A 171 4.73 11.02 -7.01
CA CYS A 171 4.73 10.02 -5.93
C CYS A 171 5.45 8.72 -6.35
N GLY A 172 5.22 8.23 -7.56
CA GLY A 172 5.91 7.04 -8.08
C GLY A 172 7.43 7.25 -8.16
N LEU A 173 7.89 8.38 -8.68
CA LEU A 173 9.32 8.70 -8.77
C LEU A 173 9.94 8.91 -7.39
N ALA A 174 9.24 9.59 -6.48
CA ALA A 174 9.70 9.74 -5.08
C ALA A 174 9.78 8.37 -4.37
N ALA A 175 8.85 7.46 -4.64
CA ALA A 175 8.88 6.10 -4.10
C ALA A 175 10.04 5.26 -4.69
N VAL A 176 10.41 5.46 -5.99
CA VAL A 176 11.62 4.85 -6.57
C VAL A 176 12.87 5.36 -5.84
N ALA A 177 12.98 6.67 -5.65
CA ALA A 177 14.11 7.25 -4.92
C ALA A 177 14.17 6.73 -3.47
N GLY A 178 13.01 6.69 -2.79
CA GLY A 178 12.89 6.13 -1.45
C GLY A 178 13.28 4.65 -1.38
N PHE A 179 12.92 3.84 -2.37
CA PHE A 179 13.33 2.45 -2.44
C PHE A 179 14.86 2.30 -2.56
N VAL A 180 15.51 3.14 -3.38
CA VAL A 180 16.97 3.15 -3.52
C VAL A 180 17.63 3.58 -2.20
N VAL A 181 17.11 4.61 -1.55
CA VAL A 181 17.64 5.07 -0.24
C VAL A 181 17.49 3.98 0.81
N LEU A 182 16.31 3.36 0.92
CA LEU A 182 16.08 2.30 1.90
C LEU A 182 16.99 1.08 1.64
N GLY A 183 17.01 0.57 0.41
CA GLY A 183 17.74 -0.65 0.07
C GLY A 183 19.25 -0.49 0.04
N GLY A 184 19.76 0.70 -0.30
CA GLY A 184 21.21 0.92 -0.47
C GLY A 184 21.87 1.76 0.62
N LEU A 185 21.11 2.62 1.31
CA LEU A 185 21.70 3.59 2.24
C LEU A 185 21.18 3.50 3.67
N ALA A 186 20.07 2.78 3.93
CA ALA A 186 19.47 2.76 5.25
C ALA A 186 19.30 1.35 5.86
N ILE A 187 18.84 0.37 5.09
CA ILE A 187 18.55 -0.98 5.64
C ILE A 187 19.82 -1.81 5.91
N PRO A 188 20.87 -1.83 5.05
CA PRO A 188 22.07 -2.61 5.36
C PRO A 188 22.75 -2.14 6.65
N ASP A 189 23.31 -3.07 7.42
CA ASP A 189 23.89 -2.81 8.75
C ASP A 189 25.07 -1.84 8.72
N ASP A 190 25.84 -1.83 7.61
CA ASP A 190 26.98 -0.93 7.40
C ASP A 190 26.62 0.34 6.61
N ALA A 191 25.33 0.56 6.36
CA ALA A 191 24.87 1.70 5.55
C ALA A 191 24.97 3.03 6.33
N PRO A 192 25.29 4.15 5.63
CA PRO A 192 25.52 5.46 6.29
C PRO A 192 24.28 6.05 6.96
N LEU A 193 23.08 5.58 6.64
CA LEU A 193 21.82 6.02 7.23
C LEU A 193 21.14 4.91 8.03
N HIS A 194 21.88 3.87 8.47
CA HIS A 194 21.31 2.74 9.21
C HIS A 194 20.55 3.21 10.45
N ASP A 195 21.11 4.11 11.25
CA ASP A 195 20.46 4.67 12.44
C ASP A 195 19.20 5.51 12.15
N TRP A 196 18.90 5.75 10.88
CA TRP A 196 17.73 6.49 10.38
C TRP A 196 16.78 5.64 9.52
N ALA A 197 17.02 4.34 9.46
CA ALA A 197 16.26 3.43 8.59
C ALA A 197 14.76 3.48 8.85
N GLY A 198 14.37 3.52 10.12
CA GLY A 198 12.98 3.63 10.54
C GLY A 198 12.32 4.93 10.09
N LEU A 199 12.99 6.07 10.29
CA LEU A 199 12.49 7.37 9.84
C LEU A 199 12.42 7.43 8.31
N ALA A 200 13.45 6.96 7.59
CA ALA A 200 13.45 6.92 6.14
C ALA A 200 12.29 6.11 5.59
N GLN A 201 12.02 4.94 6.17
CA GLN A 201 10.86 4.12 5.79
C GLN A 201 9.52 4.86 6.01
N ARG A 202 9.35 5.51 7.17
CA ARG A 202 8.13 6.27 7.49
C ARG A 202 7.93 7.45 6.54
N VAL A 203 8.99 8.16 6.17
CA VAL A 203 8.89 9.25 5.18
C VAL A 203 8.37 8.72 3.84
N VAL A 204 8.86 7.59 3.36
CA VAL A 204 8.38 7.00 2.11
C VAL A 204 6.93 6.53 2.23
N VAL A 205 6.60 5.83 3.32
CA VAL A 205 5.27 5.22 3.48
C VAL A 205 4.22 6.29 3.82
N LEU A 206 4.45 7.07 4.88
CA LEU A 206 3.48 8.05 5.38
C LEU A 206 3.49 9.37 4.60
N GLY A 207 4.65 9.77 4.06
CA GLY A 207 4.81 11.03 3.33
C GLY A 207 4.50 10.92 1.84
N VAL A 208 4.68 9.74 1.23
CA VAL A 208 4.54 9.56 -0.22
C VAL A 208 3.43 8.58 -0.57
N LEU A 209 3.55 7.31 -0.15
CA LEU A 209 2.66 6.25 -0.62
C LEU A 209 1.22 6.39 -0.09
N PHE A 210 1.06 6.66 1.20
CA PHE A 210 -0.27 6.74 1.83
C PHE A 210 -1.06 7.98 1.40
N PRO A 211 -0.52 9.20 1.36
CA PRO A 211 -1.23 10.36 0.84
C PRO A 211 -1.66 10.19 -0.62
N CYS A 212 -0.77 9.65 -1.47
CA CYS A 212 -1.12 9.33 -2.86
C CYS A 212 -2.31 8.37 -2.92
N ARG A 213 -2.26 7.28 -2.17
CA ARG A 213 -3.33 6.28 -2.13
C ARG A 213 -4.66 6.86 -1.65
N VAL A 214 -4.64 7.69 -0.60
CA VAL A 214 -5.84 8.35 -0.07
C VAL A 214 -6.46 9.28 -1.12
N LEU A 215 -5.67 10.10 -1.81
CA LEU A 215 -6.16 10.99 -2.86
C LEU A 215 -6.78 10.22 -4.04
N LEU A 216 -6.15 9.14 -4.47
CA LEU A 216 -6.71 8.27 -5.52
C LEU A 216 -8.03 7.64 -5.07
N SER A 217 -8.14 7.23 -3.80
CA SER A 217 -9.37 6.69 -3.21
C SER A 217 -10.50 7.72 -3.17
N VAL A 218 -10.18 8.95 -2.77
CA VAL A 218 -11.16 10.05 -2.77
C VAL A 218 -11.69 10.31 -4.18
N GLN A 219 -10.84 10.25 -5.18
CA GLN A 219 -11.28 10.39 -6.58
C GLN A 219 -12.18 9.22 -7.02
N LEU A 220 -11.84 7.99 -6.67
CA LEU A 220 -12.73 6.82 -6.91
C LEU A 220 -14.09 7.02 -6.26
N LEU A 221 -14.14 7.46 -5.00
CA LEU A 221 -15.39 7.72 -4.27
C LEU A 221 -16.23 8.81 -4.94
N ARG A 222 -15.60 9.87 -5.45
CA ARG A 222 -16.29 10.94 -6.19
C ARG A 222 -16.94 10.38 -7.47
N LEU A 223 -16.20 9.56 -8.22
CA LEU A 223 -16.70 8.95 -9.47
C LEU A 223 -17.80 7.92 -9.22
N ALA A 224 -17.79 7.23 -8.08
CA ALA A 224 -18.83 6.26 -7.71
C ALA A 224 -20.12 6.90 -7.15
N ARG A 225 -20.15 8.24 -6.98
CA ARG A 225 -21.33 9.00 -6.53
C ARG A 225 -22.14 9.60 -7.67
N GLY A 226 -21.51 9.87 -8.80
CA GLY A 226 -22.11 10.41 -10.02
C GLY A 226 -22.48 9.33 -11.01
#